data_430e6996c0b0fe6ce8e49c88ca2b7808
#
_entry.id   430e6996c0b0fe6ce8e49c88ca2b7808
#
_cell.length_a   1.000
_cell.length_b   1.000
_cell.length_c   1.000
_cell.angle_alpha   90.00
_cell.angle_beta   90.00
_cell.angle_gamma   90.00
#
_symmetry.space_group_name_H-M   'P 1'
#
loop_
_entity.id
_entity.type
_entity.pdbx_description
1 polymer ?
#
loop_
_entity_poly.entity_id
_entity_poly.type
_entity_poly.pdbx_seq_one_letter_code
_entity_poly.pdbx_strand_id
1 'polypeptide(L)'
;MRNPIDALTHGLPREWRIAIDWAVTILGAIAIVLAIKAYVVNPYRIPSSSMEPTLHCARPSAGCMARFSDRVLANRFIYHFRDPHRGEIVVFKTPPRAQVACSGAAGAGGDTFVKRLIALPGERWREQDGYIYIDGDKLNEPYIEPARRDGDTIPEKTVPKGQYVMLGDNRSSSCDSRRWGTVPRRNLVGPVFAVYWPPKRIGFR
;
A
#
# COMPACT_ATOMS: atom_id res chain seq x y z
N MET A 1 -38.64 4.10 -18.59
CA MET A 1 -37.51 4.76 -19.29
C MET A 1 -37.20 3.96 -20.53
N ARG A 2 -37.27 4.54 -21.74
CA ARG A 2 -36.91 3.81 -22.97
C ARG A 2 -35.37 3.65 -23.00
N ASN A 3 -34.92 2.44 -23.22
CA ASN A 3 -33.47 2.13 -23.29
C ASN A 3 -32.91 2.82 -24.56
N PRO A 4 -31.82 3.60 -24.47
CA PRO A 4 -31.29 4.33 -25.67
C PRO A 4 -30.87 3.36 -26.78
N ILE A 5 -30.60 2.08 -26.47
CA ILE A 5 -30.27 1.03 -27.43
C ILE A 5 -31.49 0.62 -28.25
N ASP A 6 -32.72 0.72 -27.69
CA ASP A 6 -33.96 0.39 -28.39
C ASP A 6 -34.19 1.32 -29.57
N ALA A 7 -33.74 2.57 -29.49
CA ALA A 7 -33.89 3.53 -30.60
C ALA A 7 -32.96 3.21 -31.79
N LEU A 8 -31.79 2.66 -31.53
CA LEU A 8 -30.80 2.28 -32.55
C LEU A 8 -31.05 0.93 -33.19
N THR A 9 -31.78 0.03 -32.48
CA THR A 9 -31.98 -1.35 -32.94
C THR A 9 -33.40 -1.63 -33.44
N HIS A 10 -34.26 -0.60 -33.59
CA HIS A 10 -35.71 -0.73 -33.88
C HIS A 10 -36.02 -1.48 -35.17
N GLY A 11 -35.13 -1.54 -36.15
CA GLY A 11 -35.29 -2.23 -37.42
C GLY A 11 -34.76 -3.67 -37.47
N LEU A 12 -34.17 -4.18 -36.38
CA LEU A 12 -33.54 -5.47 -36.34
C LEU A 12 -34.50 -6.56 -35.82
N PRO A 13 -34.36 -7.86 -36.26
CA PRO A 13 -35.06 -8.99 -35.68
C PRO A 13 -34.85 -9.08 -34.17
N ARG A 14 -35.84 -9.57 -33.44
CA ARG A 14 -35.83 -9.63 -31.95
C ARG A 14 -34.59 -10.32 -31.39
N GLU A 15 -34.13 -11.38 -32.04
CA GLU A 15 -32.95 -12.15 -31.61
C GLU A 15 -31.68 -11.29 -31.65
N TRP A 16 -31.49 -10.50 -32.70
CA TRP A 16 -30.33 -9.60 -32.82
C TRP A 16 -30.38 -8.45 -31.80
N ARG A 17 -31.57 -7.94 -31.51
CA ARG A 17 -31.74 -6.90 -30.47
C ARG A 17 -31.32 -7.42 -29.09
N ILE A 18 -31.75 -8.64 -28.74
CA ILE A 18 -31.35 -9.27 -27.47
C ILE A 18 -29.85 -9.52 -27.43
N ALA A 19 -29.25 -10.01 -28.53
CA ALA A 19 -27.81 -10.24 -28.61
C ALA A 19 -27.00 -8.93 -28.46
N ILE A 20 -27.43 -7.85 -29.09
CA ILE A 20 -26.81 -6.52 -28.98
C ILE A 20 -26.91 -5.97 -27.55
N ASP A 21 -28.07 -6.11 -26.90
CA ASP A 21 -28.29 -5.66 -25.51
C ASP A 21 -27.34 -6.37 -24.54
N TRP A 22 -27.22 -7.68 -24.67
CA TRP A 22 -26.25 -8.48 -23.88
C TRP A 22 -24.81 -8.07 -24.18
N ALA A 23 -24.45 -7.91 -25.45
CA ALA A 23 -23.10 -7.51 -25.84
C ALA A 23 -22.72 -6.15 -25.25
N VAL A 24 -23.61 -5.14 -25.37
CA VAL A 24 -23.36 -3.80 -24.82
C VAL A 24 -23.26 -3.82 -23.30
N THR A 25 -24.14 -4.59 -22.64
CA THR A 25 -24.10 -4.73 -21.17
C THR A 25 -22.81 -5.38 -20.69
N ILE A 26 -22.40 -6.48 -21.33
CA ILE A 26 -21.16 -7.18 -20.98
C ILE A 26 -19.92 -6.30 -21.26
N LEU A 27 -19.86 -5.67 -22.43
CA LEU A 27 -18.74 -4.79 -22.78
C LEU A 27 -18.67 -3.56 -21.86
N GLY A 28 -19.83 -2.99 -21.53
CA GLY A 28 -19.92 -1.89 -20.57
C GLY A 28 -19.45 -2.29 -19.19
N ALA A 29 -19.88 -3.45 -18.69
CA ALA A 29 -19.41 -3.98 -17.41
C ALA A 29 -17.90 -4.22 -17.40
N ILE A 30 -17.36 -4.84 -18.47
CA ILE A 30 -15.92 -5.06 -18.63
C ILE A 30 -15.16 -3.72 -18.63
N ALA A 31 -15.62 -2.74 -19.39
CA ALA A 31 -15.00 -1.42 -19.46
C ALA A 31 -14.96 -0.72 -18.09
N ILE A 32 -16.06 -0.78 -17.33
CA ILE A 32 -16.12 -0.24 -15.95
C ILE A 32 -15.13 -0.95 -15.04
N VAL A 33 -15.09 -2.27 -15.05
CA VAL A 33 -14.15 -3.06 -14.23
C VAL A 33 -12.70 -2.73 -14.59
N LEU A 34 -12.39 -2.63 -15.87
CA LEU A 34 -11.04 -2.25 -16.34
C LEU A 34 -10.67 -0.83 -15.92
N ALA A 35 -11.61 0.12 -15.99
CA ALA A 35 -11.40 1.49 -15.55
C ALA A 35 -11.15 1.55 -14.04
N ILE A 36 -11.96 0.87 -13.22
CA ILE A 36 -11.75 0.78 -11.77
C ILE A 36 -10.38 0.19 -11.46
N LYS A 37 -10.01 -0.92 -12.12
CA LYS A 37 -8.71 -1.56 -11.93
C LYS A 37 -7.54 -0.68 -12.39
N ALA A 38 -7.71 0.06 -13.48
CA ALA A 38 -6.65 0.92 -14.01
C ALA A 38 -6.40 2.18 -13.17
N TYR A 39 -7.46 2.78 -12.62
CA TYR A 39 -7.38 4.12 -12.03
C TYR A 39 -7.61 4.16 -10.51
N VAL A 40 -8.36 3.21 -9.94
CA VAL A 40 -8.82 3.31 -8.55
C VAL A 40 -8.11 2.34 -7.62
N VAL A 41 -7.99 1.07 -7.97
CA VAL A 41 -7.52 0.01 -7.06
C VAL A 41 -6.49 -0.88 -7.70
N ASN A 42 -5.33 -1.03 -7.03
CA ASN A 42 -4.32 -2.00 -7.44
C ASN A 42 -4.13 -3.10 -6.39
N PRO A 43 -4.09 -4.36 -6.83
CA PRO A 43 -3.72 -5.48 -5.97
C PRO A 43 -2.19 -5.56 -5.84
N TYR A 44 -1.72 -5.83 -4.60
CA TYR A 44 -0.32 -6.09 -4.29
C TYR A 44 -0.20 -7.36 -3.46
N ARG A 45 0.90 -8.07 -3.62
CA ARG A 45 1.29 -9.20 -2.78
C ARG A 45 2.39 -8.75 -1.82
N ILE A 46 2.32 -9.22 -0.57
CA ILE A 46 3.35 -8.90 0.45
C ILE A 46 4.49 -9.92 0.35
N PRO A 47 5.67 -9.52 -0.14
CA PRO A 47 6.76 -10.45 -0.41
C PRO A 47 7.70 -10.67 0.78
N SER A 48 7.73 -9.74 1.76
CA SER A 48 8.74 -9.71 2.83
C SER A 48 8.13 -9.57 4.22
N SER A 49 8.91 -9.93 5.24
CA SER A 49 8.52 -9.89 6.64
C SER A 49 8.50 -8.48 7.26
N SER A 50 8.85 -7.45 6.51
CA SER A 50 9.02 -6.09 7.05
C SER A 50 7.76 -5.45 7.64
N MET A 51 6.57 -5.97 7.31
CA MET A 51 5.28 -5.51 7.81
C MET A 51 4.60 -6.53 8.74
N GLU A 52 5.29 -7.60 9.12
CA GLU A 52 4.81 -8.55 10.12
C GLU A 52 4.68 -7.87 11.50
N PRO A 53 3.65 -8.16 12.29
CA PRO A 53 2.58 -9.11 12.05
C PRO A 53 1.37 -8.48 11.34
N THR A 54 1.39 -7.20 11.03
CA THR A 54 0.25 -6.47 10.44
C THR A 54 -0.13 -7.03 9.08
N LEU A 55 0.87 -7.24 8.21
CA LEU A 55 0.73 -7.89 6.92
C LEU A 55 1.69 -9.08 6.84
N HIS A 56 1.15 -10.25 6.46
CA HIS A 56 1.93 -11.47 6.41
C HIS A 56 2.55 -11.74 5.06
N CYS A 57 3.81 -12.18 5.08
CA CYS A 57 4.46 -12.82 3.95
C CYS A 57 4.43 -14.36 4.07
N ALA A 58 4.69 -15.08 2.97
CA ALA A 58 4.64 -16.54 2.96
C ALA A 58 6.00 -17.18 3.26
N ARG A 59 5.99 -18.24 4.08
CA ARG A 59 7.15 -19.16 4.18
C ARG A 59 7.45 -19.79 2.80
N PRO A 60 8.72 -20.15 2.52
CA PRO A 60 9.88 -20.22 3.42
C PRO A 60 10.69 -18.91 3.52
N SER A 61 10.20 -17.76 3.00
CA SER A 61 10.97 -16.52 3.10
C SER A 61 11.29 -16.14 4.54
N ALA A 62 12.50 -15.63 4.77
CA ALA A 62 13.02 -15.31 6.09
C ALA A 62 12.12 -14.36 6.87
N GLY A 63 11.81 -14.68 8.13
CA GLY A 63 10.97 -13.88 9.00
C GLY A 63 9.45 -13.93 8.70
N CYS A 64 9.03 -14.68 7.67
CA CYS A 64 7.62 -14.85 7.33
C CYS A 64 6.96 -15.90 8.22
N MET A 65 5.79 -15.56 8.76
CA MET A 65 5.06 -16.40 9.71
C MET A 65 3.99 -17.27 9.05
N ALA A 66 3.38 -16.81 7.99
CA ALA A 66 2.19 -17.42 7.39
C ALA A 66 2.54 -18.45 6.31
N ARG A 67 1.55 -19.33 6.02
CA ARG A 67 1.63 -20.25 4.89
C ARG A 67 1.41 -19.52 3.54
N PHE A 68 0.59 -18.47 3.55
CA PHE A 68 0.23 -17.69 2.36
C PHE A 68 0.51 -16.22 2.62
N SER A 69 1.04 -15.53 1.60
CA SER A 69 1.20 -14.07 1.62
C SER A 69 -0.16 -13.38 1.59
N ASP A 70 -0.27 -12.31 2.36
CA ASP A 70 -1.40 -11.38 2.20
C ASP A 70 -1.37 -10.76 0.80
N ARG A 71 -2.57 -10.64 0.23
CA ARG A 71 -2.81 -9.84 -0.96
C ARG A 71 -3.69 -8.67 -0.56
N VAL A 72 -3.19 -7.49 -0.83
CA VAL A 72 -3.79 -6.23 -0.37
C VAL A 72 -4.28 -5.39 -1.54
N LEU A 73 -5.27 -4.56 -1.27
CA LEU A 73 -5.77 -3.56 -2.21
C LEU A 73 -5.30 -2.17 -1.76
N ALA A 74 -4.66 -1.44 -2.64
CA ALA A 74 -4.28 -0.06 -2.43
C ALA A 74 -5.15 0.89 -3.26
N ASN A 75 -5.60 1.98 -2.64
CA ASN A 75 -6.39 3.02 -3.30
C ASN A 75 -5.44 4.06 -3.92
N ARG A 76 -5.31 4.05 -5.26
CA ARG A 76 -4.43 4.97 -5.99
C ARG A 76 -5.00 6.37 -6.14
N PHE A 77 -6.29 6.52 -5.95
CA PHE A 77 -7.03 7.71 -6.31
C PHE A 77 -7.13 8.70 -5.14
N ILE A 78 -7.15 8.20 -3.91
CA ILE A 78 -7.46 9.01 -2.73
C ILE A 78 -6.46 10.16 -2.49
N TYR A 79 -5.18 9.97 -2.79
CA TYR A 79 -4.14 10.99 -2.60
C TYR A 79 -4.18 12.14 -3.62
N HIS A 80 -5.11 12.10 -4.59
CA HIS A 80 -5.44 13.27 -5.41
C HIS A 80 -6.38 14.24 -4.70
N PHE A 81 -7.11 13.77 -3.67
CA PHE A 81 -8.14 14.54 -2.97
C PHE A 81 -7.76 14.88 -1.52
N ARG A 82 -6.85 14.13 -0.94
CA ARG A 82 -6.40 14.39 0.43
C ARG A 82 -4.91 14.11 0.60
N ASP A 83 -4.35 14.63 1.68
CA ASP A 83 -2.99 14.30 2.08
C ASP A 83 -2.92 12.93 2.77
N PRO A 84 -1.76 12.28 2.71
CA PRO A 84 -1.48 11.09 3.48
C PRO A 84 -1.51 11.38 4.99
N HIS A 85 -2.07 10.44 5.77
CA HIS A 85 -2.14 10.56 7.23
C HIS A 85 -1.14 9.63 7.91
N ARG A 86 -0.66 10.05 9.08
CA ARG A 86 0.16 9.20 9.94
C ARG A 86 -0.59 7.91 10.30
N GLY A 87 0.15 6.80 10.31
CA GLY A 87 -0.39 5.47 10.63
C GLY A 87 -0.93 4.69 9.42
N GLU A 88 -1.14 5.33 8.27
CA GLU A 88 -1.55 4.62 7.06
C GLU A 88 -0.46 3.65 6.58
N ILE A 89 -0.88 2.46 6.17
CA ILE A 89 -0.01 1.53 5.45
C ILE A 89 -0.02 1.92 3.98
N VAL A 90 1.12 2.33 3.44
CA VAL A 90 1.19 2.95 2.12
C VAL A 90 2.04 2.11 1.16
N VAL A 91 1.52 1.91 -0.04
CA VAL A 91 2.30 1.42 -1.18
C VAL A 91 2.97 2.62 -1.86
N PHE A 92 4.25 2.53 -2.13
CA PHE A 92 5.00 3.60 -2.80
C PHE A 92 6.10 3.04 -3.71
N LYS A 93 6.48 3.82 -4.73
CA LYS A 93 7.59 3.49 -5.62
C LYS A 93 8.89 3.56 -4.85
N THR A 94 9.71 2.52 -4.98
CA THR A 94 11.00 2.41 -4.30
C THR A 94 11.91 3.59 -4.65
N PRO A 95 12.37 4.39 -3.67
CA PRO A 95 13.33 5.45 -3.95
C PRO A 95 14.67 4.86 -4.43
N PRO A 96 15.41 5.51 -5.33
CA PRO A 96 16.69 5.00 -5.83
C PRO A 96 17.69 4.66 -4.70
N ARG A 97 17.74 5.46 -3.65
CA ARG A 97 18.59 5.20 -2.47
C ARG A 97 18.22 3.92 -1.73
N ALA A 98 16.93 3.55 -1.74
CA ALA A 98 16.46 2.33 -1.10
C ALA A 98 16.91 1.08 -1.87
N GLN A 99 17.00 1.14 -3.19
CA GLN A 99 17.51 0.03 -4.00
C GLN A 99 18.95 -0.32 -3.62
N VAL A 100 19.77 0.69 -3.37
CA VAL A 100 21.17 0.50 -2.96
C VAL A 100 21.27 0.06 -1.51
N ALA A 101 20.60 0.78 -0.59
CA ALA A 101 20.69 0.54 0.84
C ALA A 101 20.07 -0.78 1.29
N CYS A 102 19.12 -1.32 0.53
CA CYS A 102 18.42 -2.57 0.80
C CYS A 102 18.86 -3.72 -0.10
N SER A 103 19.94 -3.56 -0.88
CA SER A 103 20.47 -4.62 -1.72
C SER A 103 20.77 -5.86 -0.84
N GLY A 104 20.15 -7.00 -1.17
CA GLY A 104 20.22 -8.22 -0.36
C GLY A 104 19.11 -8.40 0.70
N ALA A 105 18.30 -7.39 0.98
CA ALA A 105 17.13 -7.57 1.84
C ALA A 105 15.98 -8.29 1.09
N ALA A 106 15.26 -9.18 1.77
CA ALA A 106 14.14 -9.88 1.17
C ALA A 106 13.09 -8.88 0.66
N GLY A 107 12.75 -8.95 -0.63
CA GLY A 107 11.83 -8.04 -1.30
C GLY A 107 12.43 -6.72 -1.81
N ALA A 108 13.76 -6.55 -1.75
CA ALA A 108 14.44 -5.33 -2.20
C ALA A 108 14.45 -5.13 -3.74
N GLY A 109 14.17 -6.16 -4.51
CA GLY A 109 14.21 -6.12 -5.98
C GLY A 109 12.93 -5.62 -6.66
N GLY A 110 11.93 -5.17 -5.90
CA GLY A 110 10.65 -4.71 -6.46
C GLY A 110 10.61 -3.21 -6.70
N ASP A 111 9.80 -2.79 -7.70
CA ASP A 111 9.56 -1.38 -8.02
C ASP A 111 8.76 -0.65 -6.93
N THR A 112 8.17 -1.38 -5.98
CA THR A 112 7.31 -0.83 -4.93
C THR A 112 7.59 -1.45 -3.58
N PHE A 113 7.50 -0.61 -2.53
CA PHE A 113 7.52 -1.00 -1.13
C PHE A 113 6.16 -0.77 -0.48
N VAL A 114 5.92 -1.52 0.61
CA VAL A 114 4.79 -1.31 1.51
C VAL A 114 5.34 -1.04 2.89
N LYS A 115 5.05 0.13 3.47
CA LYS A 115 5.48 0.54 4.80
C LYS A 115 4.39 1.36 5.47
N ARG A 116 4.55 1.60 6.78
CA ARG A 116 3.67 2.52 7.52
C ARG A 116 4.23 3.93 7.47
N LEU A 117 3.35 4.90 7.24
CA LEU A 117 3.68 6.33 7.29
C LEU A 117 3.79 6.76 8.76
N ILE A 118 4.97 7.22 9.13
CA ILE A 118 5.31 7.55 10.53
C ILE A 118 5.44 9.04 10.77
N ALA A 119 6.17 9.77 9.92
CA ALA A 119 6.30 11.21 10.09
C ALA A 119 5.93 11.98 8.83
N LEU A 120 5.28 13.13 9.04
CA LEU A 120 4.72 14.01 8.02
C LEU A 120 5.69 15.14 7.66
N PRO A 121 5.49 15.83 6.53
CA PRO A 121 6.31 16.97 6.12
C PRO A 121 6.36 18.07 7.20
N GLY A 122 7.55 18.52 7.54
CA GLY A 122 7.79 19.58 8.52
C GLY A 122 7.97 19.12 9.96
N GLU A 123 7.60 17.90 10.29
CA GLU A 123 7.74 17.34 11.63
C GLU A 123 9.20 16.99 11.94
N ARG A 124 9.57 17.06 13.21
CA ARG A 124 10.84 16.55 13.74
C ARG A 124 10.61 15.13 14.25
N TRP A 125 11.42 14.20 13.81
CA TRP A 125 11.34 12.83 14.26
C TRP A 125 12.70 12.32 14.72
N ARG A 126 12.69 11.44 15.71
CA ARG A 126 13.85 10.70 16.20
C ARG A 126 13.46 9.31 16.64
N GLU A 127 14.42 8.42 16.71
CA GLU A 127 14.27 7.11 17.34
C GLU A 127 15.20 7.03 18.55
N GLN A 128 14.69 6.54 19.67
CA GLN A 128 15.46 6.33 20.87
C GLN A 128 15.09 4.96 21.47
N ASP A 129 16.07 4.08 21.58
CA ASP A 129 15.89 2.72 22.09
C ASP A 129 14.74 1.97 21.38
N GLY A 130 14.62 2.14 20.05
CA GLY A 130 13.58 1.55 19.21
C GLY A 130 12.19 2.20 19.34
N TYR A 131 12.06 3.32 20.04
CA TYR A 131 10.82 4.09 20.14
C TYR A 131 10.89 5.36 19.31
N ILE A 132 9.81 5.63 18.58
CA ILE A 132 9.71 6.84 17.76
C ILE A 132 9.14 8.00 18.57
N TYR A 133 9.72 9.17 18.35
CA TYR A 133 9.26 10.44 18.89
C TYR A 133 9.01 11.41 17.73
N ILE A 134 7.90 12.14 17.81
CA ILE A 134 7.50 13.15 16.83
C ILE A 134 7.31 14.48 17.59
N ASP A 135 8.03 15.51 17.19
CA ASP A 135 8.03 16.84 17.82
C ASP A 135 8.23 16.80 19.35
N GLY A 136 8.98 15.80 19.81
CA GLY A 136 9.29 15.57 21.22
C GLY A 136 8.40 14.52 21.90
N ASP A 137 7.23 14.24 21.38
CA ASP A 137 6.27 13.30 21.99
C ASP A 137 6.49 11.85 21.49
N LYS A 138 6.42 10.89 22.43
CA LYS A 138 6.54 9.48 22.11
C LYS A 138 5.32 9.01 21.31
N LEU A 139 5.56 8.46 20.13
CA LEU A 139 4.51 7.91 19.29
C LEU A 139 3.94 6.61 19.89
N ASN A 140 2.61 6.53 20.00
CA ASN A 140 1.93 5.30 20.39
C ASN A 140 1.85 4.34 19.19
N GLU A 141 2.49 3.18 19.30
CA GLU A 141 2.63 2.19 18.24
C GLU A 141 2.16 0.80 18.69
N PRO A 142 0.85 0.62 18.93
CA PRO A 142 0.29 -0.65 19.46
C PRO A 142 0.39 -1.79 18.45
N TYR A 143 0.66 -1.51 17.18
CA TYR A 143 0.81 -2.48 16.10
C TYR A 143 2.19 -3.16 16.08
N ILE A 144 3.16 -2.70 16.90
CA ILE A 144 4.49 -3.29 16.99
C ILE A 144 4.55 -4.26 18.16
N GLU A 145 4.81 -5.52 17.86
CA GLU A 145 5.12 -6.51 18.89
C GLU A 145 6.47 -6.19 19.56
N PRO A 146 6.59 -6.29 20.90
CA PRO A 146 7.85 -5.98 21.61
C PRO A 146 9.08 -6.71 21.05
N ALA A 147 8.94 -7.98 20.69
CA ALA A 147 10.02 -8.79 20.12
C ALA A 147 10.45 -8.36 18.71
N ARG A 148 9.71 -7.46 18.06
CA ARG A 148 9.99 -6.92 16.72
C ARG A 148 10.53 -5.50 16.76
N ARG A 149 10.65 -4.88 17.94
CA ARG A 149 11.43 -3.66 18.10
C ARG A 149 12.90 -3.97 17.97
N ASP A 150 13.61 -3.02 17.40
CA ASP A 150 15.06 -2.97 17.55
C ASP A 150 15.45 -2.07 18.73
N GLY A 151 16.73 -1.93 18.98
CA GLY A 151 17.26 -1.00 19.98
C GLY A 151 17.93 0.22 19.34
N ASP A 152 17.59 0.52 18.08
CA ASP A 152 18.25 1.57 17.34
C ASP A 152 17.96 2.96 17.94
N THR A 153 18.95 3.85 17.81
CA THR A 153 18.83 5.27 18.17
C THR A 153 19.23 6.11 16.97
N ILE A 154 18.34 7.00 16.53
CA ILE A 154 18.53 7.91 15.42
C ILE A 154 18.35 9.33 15.94
N PRO A 155 19.33 10.24 15.70
CA PRO A 155 19.23 11.63 16.12
C PRO A 155 18.04 12.32 15.45
N GLU A 156 17.57 13.39 16.10
CA GLU A 156 16.43 14.17 15.59
C GLU A 156 16.72 14.72 14.19
N LYS A 157 15.74 14.58 13.31
CA LYS A 157 15.75 15.06 11.92
C LYS A 157 14.43 15.70 11.59
N THR A 158 14.45 16.79 10.84
CA THR A 158 13.24 17.40 10.28
C THR A 158 12.88 16.73 8.95
N VAL A 159 11.63 16.39 8.78
CA VAL A 159 11.10 15.84 7.53
C VAL A 159 10.97 16.97 6.50
N PRO A 160 11.64 16.91 5.35
CA PRO A 160 11.54 17.94 4.33
C PRO A 160 10.11 18.11 3.80
N LYS A 161 9.77 19.30 3.30
CA LYS A 161 8.47 19.56 2.67
C LYS A 161 8.18 18.57 1.55
N GLY A 162 6.95 18.04 1.52
CA GLY A 162 6.51 17.07 0.53
C GLY A 162 7.18 15.69 0.61
N GLN A 163 7.82 15.37 1.73
CA GLN A 163 8.43 14.07 1.98
C GLN A 163 7.87 13.42 3.25
N TYR A 164 8.03 12.11 3.37
CA TYR A 164 7.45 11.29 4.42
C TYR A 164 8.46 10.29 4.95
N VAL A 165 8.36 9.96 6.24
CA VAL A 165 9.12 8.88 6.86
C VAL A 165 8.27 7.62 6.84
N MET A 166 8.81 6.55 6.27
CA MET A 166 8.15 5.26 6.08
C MET A 166 8.90 4.18 6.84
N LEU A 167 8.27 3.54 7.82
CA LEU A 167 8.86 2.47 8.60
C LEU A 167 8.08 1.16 8.46
N GLY A 168 8.79 0.02 8.58
CA GLY A 168 8.14 -1.27 8.70
C GLY A 168 7.64 -1.53 10.11
N ASP A 169 6.56 -2.30 10.25
CA ASP A 169 6.03 -2.71 11.54
C ASP A 169 6.94 -3.75 12.23
N ASN A 170 7.69 -4.51 11.44
CA ASN A 170 8.77 -5.36 11.93
C ASN A 170 10.09 -4.57 11.92
N ARG A 171 10.30 -3.72 12.94
CA ARG A 171 11.44 -2.81 13.05
C ARG A 171 12.79 -3.50 12.88
N SER A 172 12.99 -4.63 13.55
CA SER A 172 14.25 -5.39 13.52
C SER A 172 14.55 -6.04 12.15
N SER A 173 13.54 -6.21 11.29
CA SER A 173 13.68 -6.86 9.97
C SER A 173 13.21 -5.97 8.82
N SER A 174 13.23 -4.64 9.00
CA SER A 174 12.78 -3.70 7.98
C SER A 174 13.94 -2.85 7.45
N CYS A 175 14.16 -2.91 6.15
CA CYS A 175 14.91 -1.87 5.46
C CYS A 175 13.95 -0.76 5.07
N ASP A 176 14.07 0.41 5.71
CA ASP A 176 13.11 1.50 5.62
C ASP A 176 13.78 2.88 5.72
N SER A 177 13.02 3.95 5.97
CA SER A 177 13.50 5.34 6.01
C SER A 177 14.66 5.59 6.98
N ARG A 178 14.86 4.72 7.96
CA ARG A 178 16.01 4.80 8.88
C ARG A 178 17.34 4.62 8.15
N ARG A 179 17.33 3.79 7.08
CA ARG A 179 18.52 3.47 6.28
C ARG A 179 18.67 4.34 5.02
N TRP A 180 17.56 4.63 4.32
CA TRP A 180 17.62 5.30 3.01
C TRP A 180 16.98 6.70 2.98
N GLY A 181 16.39 7.17 4.09
CA GLY A 181 15.82 8.52 4.22
C GLY A 181 14.33 8.59 3.87
N THR A 182 13.90 9.79 3.50
CA THR A 182 12.49 10.12 3.29
C THR A 182 11.98 9.76 1.88
N VAL A 183 10.67 9.60 1.73
CA VAL A 183 9.97 9.30 0.47
C VAL A 183 9.25 10.54 -0.03
N PRO A 184 9.52 11.01 -1.25
CA PRO A 184 8.77 12.12 -1.85
C PRO A 184 7.30 11.75 -2.10
N ARG A 185 6.38 12.74 -1.97
CA ARG A 185 4.95 12.56 -2.24
C ARG A 185 4.65 11.91 -3.60
N ARG A 186 5.39 12.31 -4.64
CA ARG A 186 5.21 11.76 -6.00
C ARG A 186 5.47 10.25 -6.11
N ASN A 187 6.17 9.66 -5.14
CA ASN A 187 6.42 8.23 -5.09
C ASN A 187 5.27 7.46 -4.43
N LEU A 188 4.39 8.13 -3.68
CA LEU A 188 3.27 7.48 -3.01
C LEU A 188 2.26 7.01 -4.07
N VAL A 189 1.91 5.73 -3.99
CA VAL A 189 0.89 5.13 -4.86
C VAL A 189 -0.48 5.26 -4.21
N GLY A 190 -0.60 4.86 -2.93
CA GLY A 190 -1.83 4.96 -2.18
C GLY A 190 -1.86 4.12 -0.91
N PRO A 191 -2.82 4.37 -0.01
CA PRO A 191 -2.96 3.58 1.21
C PRO A 191 -3.54 2.20 0.90
N VAL A 192 -3.05 1.22 1.63
CA VAL A 192 -3.67 -0.12 1.72
C VAL A 192 -4.95 0.03 2.55
N PHE A 193 -6.09 -0.35 1.97
CA PHE A 193 -7.37 -0.25 2.66
C PHE A 193 -8.02 -1.61 2.94
N ALA A 194 -7.57 -2.68 2.28
CA ALA A 194 -8.11 -4.02 2.51
C ALA A 194 -7.08 -5.12 2.24
N VAL A 195 -7.21 -6.21 2.98
CA VAL A 195 -6.64 -7.51 2.66
C VAL A 195 -7.75 -8.34 2.02
N TYR A 196 -7.53 -8.90 0.83
CA TYR A 196 -8.55 -9.71 0.13
C TYR A 196 -8.17 -11.20 0.02
N TRP A 197 -6.97 -11.56 0.44
CA TRP A 197 -6.47 -12.93 0.51
C TRP A 197 -5.39 -13.04 1.60
N PRO A 198 -5.29 -14.14 2.34
CA PRO A 198 -6.10 -15.36 2.32
C PRO A 198 -7.48 -15.18 3.00
N PRO A 199 -8.46 -16.10 2.75
CA PRO A 199 -9.85 -15.92 3.25
C PRO A 199 -9.97 -15.61 4.74
N LYS A 200 -9.14 -16.23 5.58
CA LYS A 200 -9.13 -15.99 7.05
C LYS A 200 -8.64 -14.60 7.47
N ARG A 201 -8.09 -13.82 6.54
CA ARG A 201 -7.52 -12.49 6.81
C ARG A 201 -8.20 -11.36 6.04
N ILE A 202 -9.27 -11.68 5.32
CA ILE A 202 -10.07 -10.67 4.61
C ILE A 202 -10.58 -9.63 5.60
N GLY A 203 -10.35 -8.34 5.30
CA GLY A 203 -10.80 -7.24 6.14
C GLY A 203 -10.20 -5.90 5.72
N PHE A 204 -10.80 -4.83 6.24
CA PHE A 204 -10.30 -3.47 6.05
C PHE A 204 -9.09 -3.18 6.97
N ARG A 205 -8.28 -2.19 6.56
CA ARG A 205 -7.08 -1.76 7.27
C ARG A 205 -7.07 -0.25 7.41
#